data_fc40e50b1eaf1a6313621fad2b6af4f4
#
_entry.id   fc40e50b1eaf1a6313621fad2b6af4f4
#
_cell.length_a   1.000
_cell.length_b   1.000
_cell.length_c   1.000
_cell.angle_alpha   90.00
_cell.angle_beta   90.00
_cell.angle_gamma   90.00
#
_symmetry.space_group_name_H-M   'P 1'
#
loop_
_entity.id
_entity.type
_entity.pdbx_description
1 polymer ?
#
loop_
_entity_poly.entity_id
_entity_poly.type
_entity_poly.pdbx_seq_one_letter_code
_entity_poly.pdbx_strand_id
1 'polypeptide(L)'
;QPSIAAAERETVEDSIFQEQNLSAYVTNIGGLGAFPTQVIDRAPIDWVLTTIAHEWVHNYLTLFPLGLNYNSSSDLTIMNETIADIVGDEMGLRALAAFYPDEAAARAQQEAAADDPDAPPPVFDFRKEMRHTREIVDQFLALGRVEDAEQYMEIRRLLFVENGYDIRKLNQAYFAFHGSYGTG
;
A
#
# COMPACT_ATOMS: atom_id res chain seq x y z
N GLN A 1 6.11 11.58 -15.81
CA GLN A 1 6.12 12.65 -14.80
C GLN A 1 7.49 12.69 -14.14
N PRO A 2 8.00 13.88 -13.79
CA PRO A 2 9.22 13.95 -12.99
C PRO A 2 8.94 13.31 -11.63
N SER A 3 9.72 12.31 -11.26
CA SER A 3 9.63 11.72 -9.93
C SER A 3 10.23 12.69 -8.91
N ILE A 4 9.51 12.98 -7.84
CA ILE A 4 10.02 13.75 -6.71
C ILE A 4 11.15 12.94 -6.07
N ALA A 5 12.32 13.53 -5.91
CA ALA A 5 13.47 12.86 -5.27
C ALA A 5 13.19 12.55 -3.79
N ALA A 6 13.84 11.51 -3.24
CA ALA A 6 13.66 11.13 -1.83
C ALA A 6 13.89 12.31 -0.86
N ALA A 7 14.95 13.10 -1.09
CA ALA A 7 15.24 14.27 -0.26
C ALA A 7 14.18 15.38 -0.34
N GLU A 8 13.53 15.55 -1.49
CA GLU A 8 12.44 16.52 -1.63
C GLU A 8 11.18 16.05 -0.87
N ARG A 9 10.91 14.74 -0.88
CA ARG A 9 9.80 14.15 -0.08
C ARG A 9 10.05 14.36 1.40
N GLU A 10 11.26 14.08 1.88
CA GLU A 10 11.65 14.29 3.27
C GLU A 10 11.49 15.75 3.68
N THR A 11 11.91 16.69 2.84
CA THR A 11 11.74 18.12 3.11
C THR A 11 10.28 18.51 3.31
N VAL A 12 9.36 17.99 2.48
CA VAL A 12 7.91 18.24 2.62
C VAL A 12 7.36 17.60 3.91
N GLU A 13 7.72 16.35 4.18
CA GLU A 13 7.29 15.61 5.37
C GLU A 13 7.76 16.30 6.66
N ASP A 14 9.02 16.73 6.69
CA ASP A 14 9.62 17.41 7.85
C ASP A 14 9.01 18.80 8.07
N SER A 15 8.70 19.54 7.00
CA SER A 15 8.01 20.82 7.09
C SER A 15 6.61 20.65 7.71
N ILE A 16 5.85 19.65 7.28
CA ILE A 16 4.52 19.35 7.83
C ILE A 16 4.64 18.95 9.31
N PHE A 17 5.63 18.13 9.65
CA PHE A 17 5.85 17.73 11.04
C PHE A 17 6.20 18.91 11.93
N GLN A 18 7.14 19.77 11.51
CA GLN A 18 7.61 20.92 12.30
C GLN A 18 6.56 22.02 12.42
N GLU A 19 5.82 22.31 11.35
CA GLU A 19 4.87 23.44 11.34
C GLU A 19 3.50 23.08 11.89
N GLN A 20 3.06 21.82 11.73
CA GLN A 20 1.71 21.40 12.05
C GLN A 20 1.64 20.30 13.11
N ASN A 21 2.78 19.73 13.50
CA ASN A 21 2.87 18.59 14.43
C ASN A 21 2.04 17.38 13.92
N LEU A 22 2.11 17.11 12.62
CA LEU A 22 1.42 16.01 11.96
C LEU A 22 2.43 15.05 11.34
N SER A 23 2.19 13.76 11.49
CA SER A 23 2.93 12.74 10.74
C SER A 23 2.54 12.82 9.26
N ALA A 24 3.52 12.80 8.36
CA ALA A 24 3.31 12.89 6.92
C ALA A 24 4.09 11.80 6.18
N TYR A 25 3.52 11.30 5.09
CA TYR A 25 4.13 10.30 4.23
C TYR A 25 3.87 10.65 2.75
N VAL A 26 4.91 11.13 2.07
CA VAL A 26 4.86 11.49 0.64
C VAL A 26 5.22 10.27 -0.19
N THR A 27 4.26 9.71 -0.87
CA THR A 27 4.45 8.53 -1.71
C THR A 27 3.92 8.74 -3.12
N ASN A 28 4.27 7.85 -4.04
CA ASN A 28 3.65 7.83 -5.36
C ASN A 28 2.28 7.18 -5.25
N ILE A 29 1.32 7.72 -5.96
CA ILE A 29 0.07 7.02 -6.23
C ILE A 29 0.26 6.14 -7.48
N GLY A 30 -0.20 4.90 -7.41
CA GLY A 30 -0.11 3.93 -8.50
C GLY A 30 -1.08 4.23 -9.63
N GLY A 31 -2.26 4.69 -9.26
CA GLY A 31 -3.36 5.04 -10.16
C GLY A 31 -4.13 6.26 -9.70
N LEU A 32 -5.07 6.67 -10.51
CA LEU A 32 -6.03 7.73 -10.21
C LEU A 32 -7.36 7.42 -10.89
N GLY A 33 -8.43 7.31 -10.11
CA GLY A 33 -9.81 7.10 -10.56
C GLY A 33 -10.39 8.32 -11.29
N ALA A 34 -9.65 8.84 -12.27
CA ALA A 34 -10.09 9.91 -13.17
C ALA A 34 -10.73 9.34 -14.44
N PHE A 35 -11.30 10.19 -15.26
CA PHE A 35 -11.79 9.79 -16.58
C PHE A 35 -11.01 10.54 -17.68
N PRO A 36 -10.20 9.85 -18.48
CA PRO A 36 -9.85 8.42 -18.38
C PRO A 36 -9.01 8.08 -17.15
N THR A 37 -9.10 6.85 -16.69
CA THR A 37 -8.25 6.30 -15.62
C THR A 37 -6.78 6.50 -15.97
N GLN A 38 -5.99 6.95 -14.99
CA GLN A 38 -4.55 7.15 -15.15
C GLN A 38 -3.81 6.16 -14.26
N VAL A 39 -2.81 5.50 -14.81
CA VAL A 39 -1.91 4.59 -14.11
C VAL A 39 -0.47 4.87 -14.49
N ILE A 40 0.49 4.48 -13.65
CA ILE A 40 1.90 4.56 -14.01
C ILE A 40 2.23 3.53 -15.10
N ASP A 41 3.11 3.93 -16.04
CA ASP A 41 3.47 3.13 -17.21
C ASP A 41 4.72 2.25 -17.00
N ARG A 42 5.39 2.37 -15.85
CA ARG A 42 6.63 1.65 -15.52
C ARG A 42 6.43 0.65 -14.40
N ALA A 43 5.51 -0.29 -14.63
CA ALA A 43 5.20 -1.37 -13.71
C ALA A 43 5.00 -2.68 -14.52
N PRO A 44 5.08 -3.84 -13.87
CA PRO A 44 4.71 -5.12 -14.48
C PRO A 44 3.28 -5.09 -15.05
N ILE A 45 3.04 -5.79 -16.15
CA ILE A 45 1.76 -5.72 -16.86
C ILE A 45 0.58 -6.21 -16.00
N ASP A 46 0.79 -7.22 -15.17
CA ASP A 46 -0.20 -7.72 -14.23
C ASP A 46 -0.65 -6.61 -13.27
N TRP A 47 0.31 -5.89 -12.68
CA TRP A 47 0.03 -4.75 -11.80
C TRP A 47 -0.69 -3.62 -12.54
N VAL A 48 -0.30 -3.31 -13.77
CA VAL A 48 -0.97 -2.27 -14.59
C VAL A 48 -2.42 -2.64 -14.84
N LEU A 49 -2.70 -3.88 -15.20
CA LEU A 49 -4.06 -4.34 -15.50
C LEU A 49 -4.95 -4.36 -14.24
N THR A 50 -4.43 -4.85 -13.12
CA THR A 50 -5.17 -4.84 -11.84
C THR A 50 -5.44 -3.42 -11.37
N THR A 51 -4.45 -2.51 -11.48
CA THR A 51 -4.62 -1.10 -11.10
C THR A 51 -5.62 -0.38 -12.01
N ILE A 52 -5.59 -0.60 -13.34
CA ILE A 52 -6.60 -0.03 -14.24
C ILE A 52 -8.01 -0.47 -13.83
N ALA A 53 -8.20 -1.74 -13.54
CA ALA A 53 -9.49 -2.27 -13.14
C ALA A 53 -9.92 -1.72 -11.76
N HIS A 54 -9.01 -1.62 -10.78
CA HIS A 54 -9.23 -1.02 -9.48
C HIS A 54 -9.71 0.44 -9.61
N GLU A 55 -8.97 1.27 -10.32
CA GLU A 55 -9.33 2.69 -10.52
C GLU A 55 -10.65 2.85 -11.30
N TRP A 56 -10.94 1.92 -12.22
CA TRP A 56 -12.22 1.92 -12.92
C TRP A 56 -13.39 1.61 -11.97
N VAL A 57 -13.19 0.75 -10.97
CA VAL A 57 -14.22 0.47 -9.95
C VAL A 57 -14.58 1.72 -9.17
N HIS A 58 -13.62 2.57 -8.82
CA HIS A 58 -13.91 3.86 -8.19
C HIS A 58 -14.83 4.73 -9.06
N ASN A 59 -14.53 4.82 -10.37
CA ASN A 59 -15.41 5.53 -11.32
C ASN A 59 -16.82 4.92 -11.38
N TYR A 60 -16.92 3.60 -11.40
CA TYR A 60 -18.21 2.90 -11.37
C TYR A 60 -18.98 3.18 -10.08
N LEU A 61 -18.32 3.08 -8.94
CA LEU A 61 -18.91 3.28 -7.62
C LEU A 61 -19.38 4.72 -7.38
N THR A 62 -18.86 5.73 -8.10
CA THR A 62 -19.37 7.11 -8.00
C THR A 62 -20.86 7.25 -8.37
N LEU A 63 -21.43 6.26 -9.06
CA LEU A 63 -22.85 6.20 -9.39
C LEU A 63 -23.71 5.56 -8.27
N PHE A 64 -23.09 5.13 -7.18
CA PHE A 64 -23.72 4.39 -6.08
C PHE A 64 -23.43 5.04 -4.72
N PRO A 65 -24.25 4.77 -3.69
CA PRO A 65 -24.08 5.36 -2.37
C PRO A 65 -22.68 5.17 -1.77
N LEU A 66 -22.02 4.03 -2.02
CA LEU A 66 -20.70 3.75 -1.48
C LEU A 66 -19.62 4.69 -2.06
N GLY A 67 -19.66 4.98 -3.35
CA GLY A 67 -18.73 5.92 -3.97
C GLY A 67 -19.06 7.37 -3.62
N LEU A 68 -20.36 7.74 -3.60
CA LEU A 68 -20.80 9.08 -3.21
C LEU A 68 -20.39 9.44 -1.77
N ASN A 69 -20.26 8.47 -0.89
CA ASN A 69 -19.90 8.66 0.51
C ASN A 69 -18.47 8.22 0.83
N TYR A 70 -17.59 8.14 -0.17
CA TYR A 70 -16.20 7.67 -0.02
C TYR A 70 -15.48 8.32 1.17
N ASN A 71 -15.58 9.64 1.31
CA ASN A 71 -14.91 10.42 2.36
C ASN A 71 -15.76 10.65 3.62
N SER A 72 -16.92 10.00 3.75
CA SER A 72 -17.83 10.26 4.87
C SER A 72 -17.41 9.60 6.17
N SER A 73 -16.67 8.49 6.09
CA SER A 73 -16.02 7.82 7.23
C SER A 73 -14.90 6.91 6.75
N SER A 74 -13.97 6.58 7.64
CA SER A 74 -12.89 5.62 7.35
C SER A 74 -13.44 4.24 6.94
N ASP A 75 -14.52 3.78 7.55
CA ASP A 75 -15.13 2.48 7.21
C ASP A 75 -15.64 2.46 5.77
N LEU A 76 -16.29 3.54 5.32
CA LEU A 76 -16.78 3.63 3.94
C LEU A 76 -15.65 3.74 2.92
N THR A 77 -14.57 4.45 3.27
CA THR A 77 -13.35 4.46 2.46
C THR A 77 -12.76 3.04 2.35
N ILE A 78 -12.56 2.35 3.49
CA ILE A 78 -12.03 0.98 3.52
C ILE A 78 -12.91 0.02 2.71
N MET A 79 -14.22 0.10 2.86
CA MET A 79 -15.15 -0.75 2.07
C MET A 79 -15.04 -0.48 0.57
N ASN A 80 -14.92 0.77 0.17
CA ASN A 80 -14.77 1.16 -1.24
C ASN A 80 -13.46 0.62 -1.81
N GLU A 81 -12.35 0.83 -1.11
CA GLU A 81 -11.03 0.32 -1.49
C GLU A 81 -11.01 -1.21 -1.56
N THR A 82 -11.58 -1.88 -0.54
CA THR A 82 -11.64 -3.35 -0.53
C THR A 82 -12.40 -3.91 -1.74
N ILE A 83 -13.51 -3.28 -2.13
CA ILE A 83 -14.24 -3.69 -3.33
C ILE A 83 -13.41 -3.40 -4.59
N ALA A 84 -12.75 -2.25 -4.65
CA ALA A 84 -11.89 -1.90 -5.76
C ALA A 84 -10.71 -2.88 -5.90
N ASP A 85 -10.09 -3.29 -4.80
CA ASP A 85 -9.02 -4.29 -4.78
C ASP A 85 -9.52 -5.67 -5.27
N ILE A 86 -10.60 -6.20 -4.68
CA ILE A 86 -11.14 -7.52 -5.05
C ILE A 86 -11.53 -7.57 -6.54
N VAL A 87 -12.26 -6.57 -7.00
CA VAL A 87 -12.71 -6.52 -8.40
C VAL A 87 -11.54 -6.21 -9.34
N GLY A 88 -10.63 -5.33 -8.92
CA GLY A 88 -9.42 -4.97 -9.65
C GLY A 88 -8.54 -6.19 -9.92
N ASP A 89 -8.26 -6.97 -8.89
CA ASP A 89 -7.49 -8.21 -9.00
C ASP A 89 -8.18 -9.22 -9.90
N GLU A 90 -9.45 -9.52 -9.66
CA GLU A 90 -10.20 -10.49 -10.46
C GLU A 90 -10.26 -10.11 -11.93
N MET A 91 -10.59 -8.87 -12.25
CA MET A 91 -10.70 -8.38 -13.63
C MET A 91 -9.33 -8.25 -14.30
N GLY A 92 -8.34 -7.73 -13.57
CA GLY A 92 -6.98 -7.57 -14.06
C GLY A 92 -6.31 -8.91 -14.39
N LEU A 93 -6.45 -9.90 -13.51
CA LEU A 93 -5.91 -11.24 -13.75
C LEU A 93 -6.63 -11.98 -14.88
N ARG A 94 -7.94 -11.79 -15.04
CA ARG A 94 -8.67 -12.30 -16.20
C ARG A 94 -8.18 -11.68 -17.51
N ALA A 95 -7.94 -10.37 -17.51
CA ALA A 95 -7.38 -9.68 -18.67
C ALA A 95 -5.94 -10.16 -18.96
N LEU A 96 -5.12 -10.34 -17.91
CA LEU A 96 -3.78 -10.89 -18.06
C LEU A 96 -3.83 -12.28 -18.73
N ALA A 97 -4.65 -13.19 -18.23
CA ALA A 97 -4.79 -14.53 -18.78
C ALA A 97 -5.29 -14.53 -20.23
N ALA A 98 -6.18 -13.61 -20.59
CA ALA A 98 -6.78 -13.52 -21.92
C ALA A 98 -5.83 -12.91 -22.98
N PHE A 99 -5.03 -11.92 -22.61
CA PHE A 99 -4.25 -11.11 -23.54
C PHE A 99 -2.74 -11.28 -23.40
N TYR A 100 -2.27 -11.80 -22.26
CA TYR A 100 -0.85 -11.99 -21.91
C TYR A 100 -0.63 -13.37 -21.25
N PRO A 101 -0.89 -14.48 -21.99
CA PRO A 101 -0.87 -15.82 -21.38
C PRO A 101 0.49 -16.25 -20.84
N ASP A 102 1.58 -15.79 -21.44
CA ASP A 102 2.94 -16.14 -20.99
C ASP A 102 3.26 -15.48 -19.64
N GLU A 103 2.88 -14.22 -19.46
CA GLU A 103 3.01 -13.47 -18.20
C GLU A 103 2.10 -14.07 -17.13
N ALA A 104 0.88 -14.47 -17.49
CA ALA A 104 -0.03 -15.16 -16.56
C ALA A 104 0.56 -16.49 -16.08
N ALA A 105 1.18 -17.27 -16.97
CA ALA A 105 1.84 -18.51 -16.60
C ALA A 105 3.06 -18.27 -15.71
N ALA A 106 3.88 -17.25 -15.99
CA ALA A 106 5.03 -16.89 -15.18
C ALA A 106 4.61 -16.47 -13.77
N ARG A 107 3.55 -15.66 -13.64
CA ARG A 107 2.97 -15.26 -12.36
C ARG A 107 2.49 -16.48 -11.56
N ALA A 108 1.72 -17.38 -12.17
CA ALA A 108 1.23 -18.58 -11.52
C ALA A 108 2.36 -19.49 -11.01
N GLN A 109 3.48 -19.58 -11.74
CA GLN A 109 4.68 -20.30 -11.28
C GLN A 109 5.34 -19.64 -10.08
N GLN A 110 5.41 -18.29 -10.05
CA GLN A 110 5.96 -17.56 -8.90
C GLN A 110 5.07 -17.71 -7.65
N GLU A 111 3.76 -17.63 -7.80
CA GLU A 111 2.80 -17.86 -6.72
C GLU A 111 2.91 -19.29 -6.15
N ALA A 112 2.95 -20.28 -7.04
CA ALA A 112 3.13 -21.68 -6.61
C ALA A 112 4.47 -21.94 -5.90
N ALA A 113 5.53 -21.24 -6.29
CA ALA A 113 6.83 -21.33 -5.61
C ALA A 113 6.85 -20.60 -4.24
N ALA A 114 6.05 -19.56 -4.10
CA ALA A 114 5.91 -18.83 -2.84
C ALA A 114 5.04 -19.58 -1.80
N ASP A 115 4.09 -20.39 -2.27
CA ASP A 115 3.17 -21.18 -1.45
C ASP A 115 3.67 -22.61 -1.18
N ASP A 116 4.92 -22.92 -1.46
CA ASP A 116 5.49 -24.24 -1.20
C ASP A 116 5.46 -24.55 0.31
N PRO A 117 4.64 -25.51 0.77
CA PRO A 117 4.52 -25.85 2.18
C PRO A 117 5.77 -26.50 2.77
N ASP A 118 6.66 -27.01 1.92
CA ASP A 118 7.94 -27.64 2.31
C ASP A 118 9.10 -26.63 2.29
N ALA A 119 8.85 -25.37 1.87
CA ALA A 119 9.86 -24.32 1.92
C ALA A 119 10.22 -23.99 3.38
N PRO A 120 11.52 -23.85 3.70
CA PRO A 120 11.90 -23.42 5.04
C PRO A 120 11.28 -22.04 5.32
N PRO A 121 10.79 -21.80 6.56
CA PRO A 121 10.23 -20.52 6.90
C PRO A 121 11.26 -19.40 6.61
N PRO A 122 10.82 -18.25 6.11
CA PRO A 122 11.72 -17.15 5.83
C PRO A 122 12.46 -16.75 7.10
N VAL A 123 13.77 -16.51 7.00
CA VAL A 123 14.62 -16.06 8.12
C VAL A 123 14.07 -14.77 8.73
N PHE A 124 13.41 -13.94 7.91
CA PHE A 124 12.73 -12.73 8.32
C PHE A 124 11.34 -12.68 7.68
N ASP A 125 10.30 -12.77 8.50
CA ASP A 125 8.91 -12.68 8.05
C ASP A 125 8.44 -11.23 8.11
N PHE A 126 8.47 -10.56 6.97
CA PHE A 126 8.07 -9.15 6.83
C PHE A 126 6.68 -8.87 7.38
N ARG A 127 5.68 -9.69 7.03
CA ARG A 127 4.30 -9.46 7.45
C ARG A 127 4.11 -9.59 8.95
N LYS A 128 4.72 -10.60 9.54
CA LYS A 128 4.71 -10.83 10.98
C LYS A 128 5.40 -9.69 11.73
N GLU A 129 6.58 -9.28 11.26
CA GLU A 129 7.36 -8.22 11.87
C GLU A 129 6.69 -6.84 11.73
N MET A 130 6.06 -6.56 10.59
CA MET A 130 5.31 -5.32 10.39
C MET A 130 4.05 -5.27 11.28
N ARG A 131 3.32 -6.38 11.40
CA ARG A 131 2.17 -6.49 12.31
C ARG A 131 2.60 -6.25 13.76
N HIS A 132 3.66 -6.93 14.21
CA HIS A 132 4.20 -6.74 15.55
C HIS A 132 4.64 -5.29 15.79
N THR A 133 5.28 -4.66 14.81
CA THR A 133 5.66 -3.25 14.89
C THR A 133 4.43 -2.37 15.12
N ARG A 134 3.35 -2.58 14.38
CA ARG A 134 2.11 -1.83 14.52
C ARG A 134 1.47 -2.03 15.89
N GLU A 135 1.40 -3.26 16.38
CA GLU A 135 0.83 -3.57 17.70
C GLU A 135 1.55 -2.82 18.84
N ILE A 136 2.87 -2.73 18.78
CA ILE A 136 3.66 -1.97 19.76
C ILE A 136 3.47 -0.46 19.60
N VAL A 137 3.43 0.04 18.36
CA VAL A 137 3.13 1.46 18.08
C VAL A 137 1.77 1.84 18.64
N ASP A 138 0.73 1.04 18.40
CA ASP A 138 -0.62 1.29 18.90
C ASP A 138 -0.66 1.33 20.44
N GLN A 139 0.14 0.50 21.12
CA GLN A 139 0.27 0.56 22.59
C GLN A 139 0.91 1.86 23.06
N PHE A 140 1.99 2.34 22.42
CA PHE A 140 2.59 3.62 22.75
C PHE A 140 1.60 4.77 22.53
N LEU A 141 0.90 4.78 21.40
CA LEU A 141 -0.07 5.82 21.08
C LEU A 141 -1.27 5.82 22.06
N ALA A 142 -1.76 4.66 22.47
CA ALA A 142 -2.82 4.53 23.48
C ALA A 142 -2.42 5.11 24.84
N LEU A 143 -1.12 5.15 25.15
CA LEU A 143 -0.55 5.75 26.36
C LEU A 143 -0.16 7.22 26.17
N GLY A 144 -0.44 7.82 25.01
CA GLY A 144 -0.02 9.19 24.67
C GLY A 144 1.49 9.37 24.46
N ARG A 145 2.24 8.25 24.32
CA ARG A 145 3.71 8.24 24.14
C ARG A 145 4.08 8.35 22.66
N VAL A 146 3.72 9.46 22.04
CA VAL A 146 3.88 9.66 20.58
C VAL A 146 5.37 9.64 20.18
N GLU A 147 6.25 10.32 20.92
CA GLU A 147 7.68 10.36 20.62
C GLU A 147 8.33 8.97 20.69
N ASP A 148 7.94 8.15 21.67
CA ASP A 148 8.44 6.78 21.78
C ASP A 148 7.94 5.91 20.62
N ALA A 149 6.71 6.11 20.16
CA ALA A 149 6.15 5.44 19.01
C ALA A 149 6.95 5.75 17.74
N GLU A 150 7.22 7.04 17.46
CA GLU A 150 8.00 7.48 16.29
C GLU A 150 9.45 6.96 16.36
N GLN A 151 10.09 7.02 17.52
CA GLN A 151 11.44 6.48 17.71
C GLN A 151 11.47 4.95 17.49
N TYR A 152 10.48 4.23 18.01
CA TYR A 152 10.38 2.79 17.81
C TYR A 152 10.18 2.44 16.33
N MET A 153 9.33 3.17 15.61
CA MET A 153 9.13 2.98 14.16
C MET A 153 10.44 3.16 13.38
N GLU A 154 11.25 4.16 13.72
CA GLU A 154 12.54 4.35 13.04
C GLU A 154 13.51 3.19 13.31
N ILE A 155 13.59 2.68 14.55
CA ILE A 155 14.40 1.50 14.88
C ILE A 155 13.93 0.29 14.05
N ARG A 156 12.63 0.11 13.94
CA ARG A 156 12.04 -0.98 13.16
C ARG A 156 12.29 -0.82 11.66
N ARG A 157 12.21 0.42 11.15
CA ARG A 157 12.55 0.72 9.76
C ARG A 157 13.95 0.26 9.39
N LEU A 158 14.93 0.57 10.26
CA LEU A 158 16.32 0.12 10.06
C LEU A 158 16.43 -1.40 10.02
N LEU A 159 15.73 -2.11 10.91
CA LEU A 159 15.69 -3.57 10.89
C LEU A 159 15.12 -4.13 9.58
N PHE A 160 14.05 -3.52 9.03
CA PHE A 160 13.50 -3.92 7.75
C PHE A 160 14.52 -3.69 6.62
N VAL A 161 15.20 -2.54 6.60
CA VAL A 161 16.23 -2.24 5.60
C VAL A 161 17.40 -3.24 5.67
N GLU A 162 17.86 -3.58 6.86
CA GLU A 162 18.90 -4.60 7.08
C GLU A 162 18.50 -5.98 6.53
N ASN A 163 17.21 -6.27 6.50
CA ASN A 163 16.66 -7.52 5.94
C ASN A 163 16.23 -7.41 4.48
N GLY A 164 16.67 -6.35 3.78
CA GLY A 164 16.50 -6.19 2.32
C GLY A 164 15.19 -5.54 1.88
N TYR A 165 14.41 -4.97 2.78
CA TYR A 165 13.18 -4.24 2.47
C TYR A 165 13.45 -2.75 2.38
N ASP A 166 13.31 -2.17 1.18
CA ASP A 166 13.54 -0.75 0.93
C ASP A 166 12.38 0.12 1.46
N ILE A 167 12.36 0.33 2.78
CA ILE A 167 11.39 1.21 3.45
C ILE A 167 12.07 2.56 3.71
N ARG A 168 11.70 3.58 2.93
CA ARG A 168 12.23 4.93 3.07
C ARG A 168 11.83 5.59 4.39
N LYS A 169 10.56 5.47 4.78
CA LYS A 169 9.98 6.07 5.98
C LYS A 169 8.95 5.13 6.60
N LEU A 170 8.99 4.99 7.91
CA LEU A 170 7.99 4.25 8.68
C LEU A 170 7.56 5.15 9.85
N ASN A 171 6.32 5.60 9.81
CA ASN A 171 5.73 6.53 10.77
C ASN A 171 4.21 6.29 10.85
N GLN A 172 3.48 7.07 11.65
CA GLN A 172 2.02 6.92 11.76
C GLN A 172 1.31 7.10 10.41
N ALA A 173 1.76 8.06 9.57
CA ALA A 173 1.17 8.28 8.25
C ALA A 173 1.42 7.10 7.29
N TYR A 174 2.57 6.41 7.39
CA TYR A 174 2.82 5.16 6.66
C TYR A 174 1.78 4.10 7.02
N PHE A 175 1.54 3.88 8.31
CA PHE A 175 0.53 2.91 8.74
C PHE A 175 -0.89 3.32 8.38
N ALA A 176 -1.21 4.61 8.45
CA ALA A 176 -2.52 5.12 8.03
C ALA A 176 -2.76 4.85 6.53
N PHE A 177 -1.75 5.05 5.70
CA PHE A 177 -1.81 4.80 4.27
C PHE A 177 -1.90 3.30 3.96
N HIS A 178 -0.94 2.51 4.43
CA HIS A 178 -0.89 1.07 4.12
C HIS A 178 -1.90 0.25 4.92
N GLY A 179 -2.31 0.69 6.09
CA GLY A 179 -3.31 0.02 6.92
C GLY A 179 -4.74 0.14 6.40
N SER A 180 -5.05 1.16 5.60
CA SER A 180 -6.35 1.30 4.94
C SER A 180 -6.48 0.38 3.72
N TYR A 181 -5.36 0.03 3.10
CA TYR A 181 -5.27 -0.85 1.92
C TYR A 181 -4.61 -2.19 2.24
N GLY A 182 -3.97 -2.30 3.37
CA GLY A 182 -3.21 -3.45 3.78
C GLY A 182 -4.09 -4.48 4.45
N THR A 183 -4.65 -5.34 3.70
CA THR A 183 -5.08 -6.63 4.21
C THR A 183 -3.83 -7.41 4.57
N GLY A 184 -3.52 -7.42 5.82
CA GLY A 184 -2.47 -8.27 6.34
C GLY A 184 -2.81 -9.74 6.26
#